data_d8f9cfd85558187b0ac7878869503f71
#
_entry.id   d8f9cfd85558187b0ac7878869503f71
#
_cell.length_a   1.000
_cell.length_b   1.000
_cell.length_c   1.000
_cell.angle_alpha   90.00
_cell.angle_beta   90.00
_cell.angle_gamma   90.00
#
_symmetry.space_group_name_H-M   'P 1'
#
loop_
_entity.id
_entity.type
_entity.pdbx_description
1 polymer ?
#
loop_
_entity_poly.entity_id
_entity_poly.type
_entity_poly.pdbx_seq_one_letter_code
_entity_poly.pdbx_strand_id
1 'polypeptide(L)'
;GLVYTAQYAEDIKGGGEDGKQPDNIPDKYQTIFWYESADTTKGTVSVTNAEVHTFRDDNGNYTEKTAINPNGATADPTDGNAFDYWTDNDTKDSTIDMNQLKSKTYLEDTTFTAYFDADEKGKGPDGKEPDGVPDKYETIFVYKSADVTTGTVDADPLKAEVHVFKDADGNYTDKRPVNPNGAIATPLDGFAFDYWTDSEVNDYTPDMSKMKTNTYLVDTTFIAYFDVDEIGIEVPNEPDGVPDKYQIKFQYVSEDTNRGTVSGRVTEVKTVYEIVTGEDGNDHRELKPASPDANVTVSSLGSYLFNNWTDGSRGYANADEIRAAEFTQSTTFTAQFRFNGGGGTGPGGGGGGPSGNTEGNGRYNPSTVGPGTTTITPEDVPLAPLPESPVDVTLIDDGEVPLAPLPKTGQTSMRTTLTMMLSGIFVAVTALSKKRKEEDS
;
A
#
# COMPACT_ATOMS: atom_id res chain seq x y z
N GLY A 1 95.21 3.78 4.82
CA GLY A 1 94.26 3.90 3.74
C GLY A 1 92.87 3.94 4.29
N LEU A 2 92.05 4.84 3.74
CA LEU A 2 90.59 4.88 4.02
C LEU A 2 89.95 3.73 3.24
N VAL A 3 89.13 2.91 3.90
CA VAL A 3 88.35 1.87 3.25
C VAL A 3 86.95 2.42 3.08
N TYR A 4 86.49 2.44 1.85
CA TYR A 4 85.13 2.77 1.50
C TYR A 4 84.38 1.44 1.25
N THR A 5 83.26 1.28 1.95
CA THR A 5 82.40 0.13 1.75
C THR A 5 81.10 0.63 1.06
N ALA A 6 80.81 0.09 -0.12
CA ALA A 6 79.53 0.31 -0.79
C ALA A 6 78.45 -0.44 -0.03
N GLN A 7 77.35 0.22 0.24
CA GLN A 7 76.13 -0.40 0.82
C GLN A 7 75.05 -0.43 -0.24
N TYR A 8 74.49 -1.59 -0.40
CA TYR A 8 73.35 -1.84 -1.30
C TYR A 8 72.08 -2.06 -0.49
N ALA A 9 70.99 -1.60 -0.98
CA ALA A 9 69.67 -1.80 -0.42
C ALA A 9 68.76 -2.45 -1.48
N GLU A 10 67.67 -3.00 -1.05
CA GLU A 10 66.68 -3.60 -1.93
C GLU A 10 66.05 -2.59 -2.85
N ASP A 11 65.88 -2.97 -4.11
CA ASP A 11 65.23 -2.16 -5.17
C ASP A 11 64.50 -3.17 -6.06
N ILE A 12 63.25 -3.50 -5.69
CA ILE A 12 62.38 -4.46 -6.39
C ILE A 12 61.06 -3.87 -6.81
N LYS A 13 60.81 -2.61 -6.45
CA LYS A 13 59.56 -1.89 -6.73
C LYS A 13 59.83 -0.44 -7.06
N GLY A 14 58.78 0.32 -7.43
CA GLY A 14 58.86 1.72 -7.83
C GLY A 14 58.79 1.93 -9.34
N GLY A 15 59.39 1.05 -10.12
CA GLY A 15 59.37 1.12 -11.59
C GLY A 15 58.23 0.33 -12.24
N GLY A 16 58.03 0.60 -13.53
CA GLY A 16 56.95 0.02 -14.32
C GLY A 16 55.57 0.65 -14.04
N GLU A 17 54.58 0.33 -14.88
CA GLU A 17 53.23 0.87 -14.71
C GLU A 17 52.56 0.36 -13.44
N ASP A 18 52.89 -0.87 -13.04
CA ASP A 18 52.37 -1.51 -11.82
C ASP A 18 53.23 -1.22 -10.58
N GLY A 19 54.29 -0.43 -10.67
CA GLY A 19 55.19 -0.10 -9.57
C GLY A 19 55.92 -1.29 -8.97
N LYS A 20 55.97 -2.45 -9.66
CA LYS A 20 56.54 -3.72 -9.17
C LYS A 20 57.87 -4.09 -9.83
N GLN A 21 58.55 -3.11 -10.39
CA GLN A 21 59.84 -3.29 -11.04
C GLN A 21 60.90 -2.36 -10.40
N PRO A 22 62.20 -2.73 -10.40
CA PRO A 22 63.28 -1.85 -9.97
C PRO A 22 63.31 -0.53 -10.74
N ASP A 23 63.54 0.57 -10.03
CA ASP A 23 63.65 1.93 -10.62
C ASP A 23 65.00 2.61 -10.31
N ASN A 24 65.95 1.91 -9.71
CA ASN A 24 67.24 2.38 -9.22
C ASN A 24 67.15 3.29 -7.99
N ILE A 25 66.00 3.24 -7.26
CA ILE A 25 65.81 3.92 -5.99
C ILE A 25 65.56 2.87 -4.93
N PRO A 26 66.35 2.78 -3.85
CA PRO A 26 66.08 1.79 -2.82
C PRO A 26 64.66 1.92 -2.22
N ASP A 27 63.93 0.81 -2.12
CA ASP A 27 62.55 0.72 -1.66
C ASP A 27 62.31 1.37 -0.30
N LYS A 28 63.34 1.40 0.57
CA LYS A 28 63.25 2.02 1.88
C LYS A 28 63.04 3.55 1.85
N TYR A 29 63.22 4.16 0.67
CA TYR A 29 63.03 5.60 0.45
C TYR A 29 61.80 5.91 -0.38
N GLN A 30 60.94 4.90 -0.59
CA GLN A 30 59.72 5.05 -1.38
C GLN A 30 58.50 4.55 -0.63
N THR A 31 57.36 5.21 -0.84
CA THR A 31 56.02 4.70 -0.51
C THR A 31 55.24 4.67 -1.81
N ILE A 32 54.55 3.54 -2.02
CA ILE A 32 53.82 3.28 -3.26
C ILE A 32 52.33 3.04 -2.96
N PHE A 33 51.49 3.74 -3.71
CA PHE A 33 50.04 3.57 -3.64
C PHE A 33 49.53 2.93 -4.94
N TRP A 34 48.76 1.88 -4.81
CA TRP A 34 48.04 1.22 -5.90
C TRP A 34 46.57 1.48 -5.77
N TYR A 35 45.90 1.61 -6.92
CA TYR A 35 44.44 1.75 -7.00
C TYR A 35 43.95 0.65 -7.91
N GLU A 36 43.04 -0.20 -7.39
CA GLU A 36 42.54 -1.36 -8.14
C GLU A 36 41.04 -1.58 -7.95
N SER A 37 40.44 -2.24 -8.90
CA SER A 37 39.09 -2.73 -8.77
C SER A 37 39.08 -4.13 -8.18
N ALA A 38 38.22 -4.39 -7.21
CA ALA A 38 38.01 -5.72 -6.67
C ALA A 38 37.49 -6.71 -7.74
N ASP A 39 36.69 -6.19 -8.69
CA ASP A 39 36.15 -6.94 -9.82
C ASP A 39 36.00 -6.04 -11.04
N THR A 40 36.92 -6.20 -12.00
CA THR A 40 36.98 -5.40 -13.23
C THR A 40 35.80 -5.63 -14.18
N THR A 41 34.98 -6.66 -13.95
CA THR A 41 33.74 -6.88 -14.71
C THR A 41 32.62 -5.99 -14.20
N LYS A 42 32.69 -5.53 -12.95
CA LYS A 42 31.71 -4.66 -12.31
C LYS A 42 32.08 -3.18 -12.35
N GLY A 43 33.35 -2.86 -12.49
CA GLY A 43 33.82 -1.48 -12.56
C GLY A 43 35.33 -1.39 -12.63
N THR A 44 35.82 -0.21 -12.98
CA THR A 44 37.24 0.09 -13.12
C THR A 44 37.63 1.28 -12.26
N VAL A 45 38.91 1.58 -12.19
CA VAL A 45 39.45 2.78 -11.53
C VAL A 45 40.19 3.66 -12.56
N SER A 46 40.15 4.98 -12.33
CA SER A 46 40.72 5.97 -13.29
C SER A 46 42.23 5.97 -13.36
N VAL A 47 42.91 5.40 -12.37
CA VAL A 47 44.37 5.37 -12.28
C VAL A 47 44.84 3.93 -12.48
N THR A 48 45.61 3.69 -13.52
CA THR A 48 46.16 2.36 -13.86
C THR A 48 47.63 2.21 -13.45
N ASN A 49 48.33 3.31 -13.21
CA ASN A 49 49.74 3.32 -12.82
C ASN A 49 49.86 3.45 -11.30
N ALA A 50 50.88 2.82 -10.74
CA ALA A 50 51.25 3.03 -9.35
C ALA A 50 51.64 4.48 -9.08
N GLU A 51 51.20 5.03 -7.97
CA GLU A 51 51.60 6.33 -7.46
C GLU A 51 52.83 6.17 -6.57
N VAL A 52 53.98 6.68 -7.00
CA VAL A 52 55.27 6.51 -6.33
C VAL A 52 55.73 7.79 -5.69
N HIS A 53 55.97 7.78 -4.40
CA HIS A 53 56.51 8.87 -3.62
C HIS A 53 57.92 8.55 -3.17
N THR A 54 58.90 9.35 -3.63
CA THR A 54 60.31 9.22 -3.25
C THR A 54 60.72 10.34 -2.29
N PHE A 55 61.35 9.97 -1.17
CA PHE A 55 61.73 10.91 -0.10
C PHE A 55 63.17 11.41 -0.27
N ARG A 56 63.34 12.73 -0.45
CA ARG A 56 64.61 13.41 -0.63
C ARG A 56 64.65 14.71 0.16
N ASP A 57 65.86 15.12 0.60
CA ASP A 57 66.15 16.45 1.17
C ASP A 57 66.25 17.51 0.06
N ASP A 58 66.39 18.76 0.45
CA ASP A 58 66.59 19.90 -0.46
C ASP A 58 67.86 19.80 -1.32
N ASN A 59 68.84 19.00 -0.94
CA ASN A 59 70.06 18.73 -1.69
C ASN A 59 69.91 17.48 -2.63
N GLY A 60 68.77 16.82 -2.64
CA GLY A 60 68.50 15.67 -3.46
C GLY A 60 68.99 14.34 -2.86
N ASN A 61 69.45 14.31 -1.61
CA ASN A 61 69.81 13.08 -0.93
C ASN A 61 68.58 12.34 -0.45
N TYR A 62 68.63 11.01 -0.47
CA TYR A 62 67.55 10.19 0.05
C TYR A 62 67.41 10.36 1.57
N THR A 63 66.19 10.47 2.04
CA THR A 63 65.80 10.56 3.45
C THR A 63 64.90 9.43 3.86
N GLU A 64 64.75 9.25 5.17
CA GLU A 64 63.78 8.30 5.69
C GLU A 64 62.37 8.66 5.23
N LYS A 65 61.52 7.64 5.08
CA LYS A 65 60.08 7.80 4.75
C LYS A 65 59.39 8.65 5.81
N THR A 66 58.45 9.45 5.38
CA THR A 66 57.49 10.12 6.24
C THR A 66 56.09 9.79 5.75
N ALA A 67 55.10 9.77 6.66
CA ALA A 67 53.73 9.51 6.27
C ALA A 67 53.21 10.56 5.29
N ILE A 68 52.59 10.12 4.20
CA ILE A 68 52.17 10.96 3.08
C ILE A 68 50.72 10.63 2.69
N ASN A 69 50.00 11.61 2.13
CA ASN A 69 48.65 11.43 1.63
C ASN A 69 48.66 10.88 0.20
N PRO A 70 47.74 9.96 -0.15
CA PRO A 70 47.53 9.51 -1.51
C PRO A 70 46.88 10.61 -2.37
N ASN A 71 47.14 10.62 -3.69
CA ASN A 71 46.47 11.50 -4.64
C ASN A 71 45.02 11.06 -4.89
N GLY A 72 44.78 9.75 -4.82
CA GLY A 72 43.47 9.13 -5.00
C GLY A 72 43.08 8.83 -6.45
N ALA A 73 42.03 8.10 -6.61
CA ALA A 73 41.44 7.71 -7.90
C ALA A 73 39.92 7.83 -7.88
N THR A 74 39.30 7.83 -9.04
CA THR A 74 37.82 7.63 -9.17
C THR A 74 37.50 6.19 -9.46
N ALA A 75 36.35 5.75 -9.02
CA ALA A 75 35.76 4.45 -9.32
C ALA A 75 34.68 4.63 -10.39
N ASP A 76 34.80 3.89 -11.47
CA ASP A 76 33.93 3.99 -12.65
C ASP A 76 33.19 2.65 -12.82
N PRO A 77 31.91 2.55 -12.37
CA PRO A 77 31.12 1.33 -12.48
C PRO A 77 30.75 1.03 -13.94
N THR A 78 30.60 -0.25 -14.27
CA THR A 78 30.01 -0.69 -15.54
C THR A 78 28.49 -0.67 -15.48
N ASP A 79 27.82 -0.74 -16.63
CA ASP A 79 26.35 -0.78 -16.71
C ASP A 79 25.76 -1.88 -15.80
N GLY A 80 24.71 -1.54 -15.06
CA GLY A 80 24.05 -2.43 -14.11
C GLY A 80 24.79 -2.62 -12.79
N ASN A 81 25.82 -1.81 -12.53
CA ASN A 81 26.54 -1.80 -11.26
C ASN A 81 26.71 -0.36 -10.75
N ALA A 82 26.83 -0.21 -9.44
CA ALA A 82 27.19 1.03 -8.77
C ALA A 82 28.44 0.85 -7.94
N PHE A 83 29.16 1.96 -7.73
CA PHE A 83 30.27 1.99 -6.80
C PHE A 83 29.75 1.83 -5.37
N ASP A 84 30.38 0.92 -4.63
CA ASP A 84 29.98 0.58 -3.26
C ASP A 84 30.86 1.32 -2.24
N TYR A 85 32.12 0.98 -2.17
CA TYR A 85 33.06 1.62 -1.25
C TYR A 85 34.53 1.41 -1.67
N TRP A 86 35.41 2.18 -1.05
CA TRP A 86 36.84 1.96 -1.06
C TRP A 86 37.32 1.31 0.23
N THR A 87 38.37 0.48 0.15
CA THR A 87 39.12 0.00 1.30
C THR A 87 40.59 0.34 1.14
N ASP A 88 41.31 0.43 2.25
CA ASP A 88 42.77 0.41 2.27
C ASP A 88 43.31 -0.88 2.95
N ASN A 89 44.57 -1.25 2.66
CA ASN A 89 45.14 -2.48 3.22
C ASN A 89 45.46 -2.36 4.71
N ASP A 90 45.77 -1.16 5.19
CA ASP A 90 46.32 -0.95 6.52
C ASP A 90 45.23 -0.98 7.59
N THR A 91 44.15 -0.25 7.36
CA THR A 91 43.11 -0.05 8.36
C THR A 91 41.85 -0.87 8.10
N LYS A 92 41.72 -1.42 6.88
CA LYS A 92 40.49 -2.04 6.38
C LYS A 92 39.26 -1.12 6.52
N ASP A 93 39.52 0.18 6.54
CA ASP A 93 38.45 1.16 6.55
C ASP A 93 37.73 1.14 5.21
N SER A 94 36.41 1.15 5.27
CA SER A 94 35.57 1.28 4.09
C SER A 94 34.89 2.64 4.08
N THR A 95 34.91 3.32 2.92
CA THR A 95 34.28 4.62 2.73
C THR A 95 33.82 4.79 1.29
N ILE A 96 32.67 5.46 1.10
CA ILE A 96 32.21 5.85 -0.23
C ILE A 96 32.93 7.09 -0.77
N ASP A 97 33.70 7.81 0.06
CA ASP A 97 34.38 9.03 -0.35
C ASP A 97 35.92 8.86 -0.32
N MET A 98 36.54 8.76 -1.51
CA MET A 98 37.99 8.76 -1.65
C MET A 98 38.68 9.96 -0.95
N ASN A 99 37.98 11.10 -0.78
CA ASN A 99 38.55 12.24 -0.07
C ASN A 99 38.81 11.94 1.40
N GLN A 100 38.07 11.01 2.02
CA GLN A 100 38.34 10.57 3.39
C GLN A 100 39.68 9.82 3.44
N LEU A 101 39.96 8.93 2.48
CA LEU A 101 41.23 8.23 2.37
C LEU A 101 42.37 9.20 2.02
N LYS A 102 42.16 10.16 1.13
CA LYS A 102 43.13 11.22 0.78
C LYS A 102 43.48 12.13 1.96
N SER A 103 42.61 12.22 2.97
CA SER A 103 42.93 13.02 4.18
C SER A 103 43.80 12.27 5.19
N LYS A 104 43.93 10.94 5.04
CA LYS A 104 44.81 10.11 5.88
C LYS A 104 46.24 10.13 5.34
N THR A 105 47.20 9.87 6.21
CA THR A 105 48.64 9.75 5.84
C THR A 105 49.07 8.31 6.05
N TYR A 106 49.86 7.81 5.11
CA TYR A 106 50.37 6.43 5.09
C TYR A 106 51.89 6.42 5.05
N LEU A 107 52.49 5.60 5.86
CA LEU A 107 53.94 5.39 5.88
C LEU A 107 54.37 4.21 5.01
N GLU A 108 53.51 3.18 4.98
CA GLU A 108 53.76 1.94 4.25
C GLU A 108 53.03 1.96 2.90
N ASP A 109 53.50 1.07 2.03
CA ASP A 109 52.87 0.84 0.76
C ASP A 109 51.42 0.35 0.96
N THR A 110 50.49 0.95 0.23
CA THR A 110 49.04 0.70 0.44
C THR A 110 48.32 0.48 -0.89
N THR A 111 47.44 -0.50 -0.93
CA THR A 111 46.52 -0.73 -2.04
C THR A 111 45.15 -0.23 -1.67
N PHE A 112 44.61 0.68 -2.47
CA PHE A 112 43.23 1.13 -2.37
C PHE A 112 42.37 0.36 -3.34
N THR A 113 41.40 -0.39 -2.82
CA THR A 113 40.53 -1.28 -3.61
C THR A 113 39.13 -0.74 -3.68
N ALA A 114 38.62 -0.51 -4.90
CA ALA A 114 37.24 -0.13 -5.17
C ALA A 114 36.35 -1.36 -5.27
N TYR A 115 35.26 -1.36 -4.54
CA TYR A 115 34.22 -2.38 -4.61
C TYR A 115 32.98 -1.85 -5.35
N PHE A 116 32.33 -2.74 -6.08
CA PHE A 116 31.11 -2.45 -6.86
C PHE A 116 30.07 -3.52 -6.58
N ASP A 117 28.80 -3.15 -6.65
CA ASP A 117 27.69 -4.09 -6.51
C ASP A 117 26.58 -3.78 -7.49
N ALA A 118 25.59 -4.69 -7.61
CA ALA A 118 24.47 -4.54 -8.53
C ALA A 118 23.68 -3.26 -8.30
N ASP A 119 23.29 -2.58 -9.38
CA ASP A 119 22.43 -1.41 -9.45
C ASP A 119 21.47 -1.63 -10.63
N GLU A 120 20.42 -2.42 -10.36
CA GLU A 120 19.38 -2.77 -11.33
C GLU A 120 18.05 -2.08 -10.99
N LYS A 121 17.99 -1.42 -9.83
CA LYS A 121 16.81 -0.80 -9.24
C LYS A 121 17.05 0.69 -8.96
N GLY A 122 16.05 1.37 -8.45
CA GLY A 122 16.10 2.76 -8.01
C GLY A 122 15.02 3.61 -8.64
N LYS A 123 15.33 4.30 -9.71
CA LYS A 123 14.45 5.26 -10.38
C LYS A 123 13.48 4.60 -11.36
N GLY A 124 12.67 5.42 -12.00
CA GLY A 124 11.65 5.00 -12.95
C GLY A 124 10.31 4.65 -12.28
N PRO A 125 9.27 4.53 -13.08
CA PRO A 125 7.91 4.28 -12.59
C PRO A 125 7.73 2.88 -11.98
N ASP A 126 8.56 1.92 -12.36
CA ASP A 126 8.54 0.55 -11.86
C ASP A 126 9.69 0.24 -10.88
N GLY A 127 10.51 1.24 -10.56
CA GLY A 127 11.65 1.11 -9.66
C GLY A 127 12.81 0.28 -10.21
N LYS A 128 12.91 0.15 -11.55
CA LYS A 128 13.90 -0.71 -12.23
C LYS A 128 14.94 0.05 -13.04
N GLU A 129 15.05 1.33 -12.85
CA GLU A 129 16.08 2.12 -13.50
C GLU A 129 17.23 2.37 -12.53
N PRO A 130 18.47 2.02 -12.90
CA PRO A 130 19.66 2.26 -12.10
C PRO A 130 19.78 3.71 -11.67
N ASP A 131 20.22 3.97 -10.43
CA ASP A 131 20.33 5.33 -9.90
C ASP A 131 21.71 5.70 -9.36
N GLY A 132 22.65 4.78 -9.42
CA GLY A 132 24.04 4.94 -8.96
C GLY A 132 24.24 4.52 -7.51
N VAL A 133 23.25 3.84 -6.91
CA VAL A 133 23.34 3.30 -5.54
C VAL A 133 23.22 1.79 -5.60
N PRO A 134 24.06 1.02 -4.91
CA PRO A 134 23.88 -0.43 -4.86
C PRO A 134 22.54 -0.85 -4.26
N ASP A 135 21.80 -1.73 -4.95
CA ASP A 135 20.45 -2.22 -4.58
C ASP A 135 20.33 -2.71 -3.13
N LYS A 136 21.41 -3.23 -2.58
CA LYS A 136 21.44 -3.75 -1.21
C LYS A 136 21.24 -2.68 -0.12
N TYR A 137 21.42 -1.40 -0.47
CA TYR A 137 21.27 -0.27 0.44
C TYR A 137 19.99 0.53 0.21
N GLU A 138 19.06 -0.01 -0.57
CA GLU A 138 17.83 0.68 -0.92
C GLU A 138 16.59 -0.15 -0.61
N THR A 139 15.53 0.51 -0.20
CA THR A 139 14.17 -0.02 -0.20
C THR A 139 13.32 0.83 -1.12
N ILE A 140 12.60 0.17 -2.03
CA ILE A 140 11.89 0.83 -3.12
C ILE A 140 10.39 0.56 -2.99
N PHE A 141 9.59 1.64 -3.04
CA PHE A 141 8.14 1.56 -3.05
C PHE A 141 7.61 2.02 -4.41
N VAL A 142 6.79 1.16 -5.00
CA VAL A 142 6.12 1.42 -6.27
C VAL A 142 4.61 1.51 -6.02
N TYR A 143 3.96 2.54 -6.56
CA TYR A 143 2.52 2.73 -6.45
C TYR A 143 1.89 2.62 -7.83
N LYS A 144 0.90 1.77 -7.99
CA LYS A 144 0.24 1.58 -9.29
C LYS A 144 -1.24 1.25 -9.17
N SER A 145 -1.98 1.50 -10.23
CA SER A 145 -3.33 0.98 -10.40
C SER A 145 -3.30 -0.49 -10.79
N ALA A 146 -4.25 -1.28 -10.29
CA ALA A 146 -4.47 -2.65 -10.74
C ALA A 146 -4.90 -2.68 -12.22
N ASP A 147 -5.72 -1.70 -12.62
CA ASP A 147 -6.17 -1.49 -14.00
C ASP A 147 -6.26 0.02 -14.29
N VAL A 148 -5.40 0.52 -15.15
CA VAL A 148 -5.34 1.94 -15.54
C VAL A 148 -6.58 2.43 -16.32
N THR A 149 -7.45 1.52 -16.76
CA THR A 149 -8.74 1.87 -17.40
C THR A 149 -9.84 2.17 -16.39
N THR A 150 -9.64 1.85 -15.12
CA THR A 150 -10.61 2.07 -14.03
C THR A 150 -10.19 3.20 -13.09
N GLY A 151 -8.90 3.49 -13.01
CA GLY A 151 -8.37 4.57 -12.17
C GLY A 151 -6.86 4.70 -12.26
N THR A 152 -6.36 5.81 -11.75
CA THR A 152 -4.93 6.14 -11.73
C THR A 152 -4.42 6.31 -10.31
N VAL A 153 -3.11 6.27 -10.15
CA VAL A 153 -2.44 6.56 -8.88
C VAL A 153 -1.59 7.81 -9.06
N ASP A 154 -1.85 8.80 -8.23
CA ASP A 154 -1.09 10.05 -8.17
C ASP A 154 0.06 9.91 -7.16
N ALA A 155 0.96 8.98 -7.43
CA ALA A 155 2.34 9.09 -7.01
C ALA A 155 3.04 9.82 -8.15
N ASP A 156 4.13 10.52 -7.92
CA ASP A 156 4.89 11.08 -9.07
C ASP A 156 4.97 9.96 -10.14
N PRO A 157 4.20 10.03 -11.25
CA PRO A 157 3.92 8.85 -12.07
C PRO A 157 5.14 8.34 -12.82
N LEU A 158 6.27 9.01 -12.65
CA LEU A 158 7.52 8.76 -13.35
C LEU A 158 8.63 8.24 -12.42
N LYS A 159 8.38 8.08 -11.11
CA LYS A 159 9.43 7.67 -10.16
C LYS A 159 8.88 6.80 -9.04
N ALA A 160 9.58 5.71 -8.77
CA ALA A 160 9.43 4.97 -7.53
C ALA A 160 9.93 5.83 -6.35
N GLU A 161 9.40 5.57 -5.18
CA GLU A 161 9.88 6.12 -3.93
C GLU A 161 11.10 5.30 -3.48
N VAL A 162 12.27 5.93 -3.40
CA VAL A 162 13.54 5.27 -3.06
C VAL A 162 14.04 5.74 -1.70
N HIS A 163 14.30 4.80 -0.81
CA HIS A 163 14.90 5.02 0.51
C HIS A 163 16.32 4.48 0.54
N VAL A 164 17.31 5.36 0.55
CA VAL A 164 18.75 5.03 0.63
C VAL A 164 19.22 5.08 2.08
N PHE A 165 19.94 4.06 2.54
CA PHE A 165 20.43 3.99 3.91
C PHE A 165 21.90 4.39 4.01
N LYS A 166 22.15 5.50 4.74
CA LYS A 166 23.49 6.06 5.00
C LYS A 166 23.63 6.42 6.49
N ASP A 167 24.88 6.41 6.95
CA ASP A 167 25.27 6.96 8.25
C ASP A 167 25.46 8.49 8.20
N ALA A 168 25.88 9.06 9.33
CA ALA A 168 26.13 10.51 9.44
C ALA A 168 27.32 10.98 8.60
N ASP A 169 28.27 10.10 8.27
CA ASP A 169 29.45 10.38 7.46
C ASP A 169 29.18 10.15 5.96
N GLY A 170 27.96 9.71 5.62
CA GLY A 170 27.52 9.48 4.25
C GLY A 170 27.81 8.08 3.71
N ASN A 171 28.42 7.18 4.50
CA ASN A 171 28.68 5.81 4.08
C ASN A 171 27.39 4.98 4.08
N TYR A 172 27.30 4.02 3.16
CA TYR A 172 26.16 3.12 3.08
C TYR A 172 26.07 2.22 4.32
N THR A 173 24.84 1.95 4.76
CA THR A 173 24.54 1.10 5.91
C THR A 173 23.49 0.06 5.56
N ASP A 174 23.37 -0.97 6.39
CA ASP A 174 22.34 -1.98 6.24
C ASP A 174 20.94 -1.35 6.21
N LYS A 175 20.04 -1.97 5.43
CA LYS A 175 18.62 -1.60 5.37
C LYS A 175 17.98 -1.67 6.75
N ARG A 176 17.07 -0.75 6.98
CA ARG A 176 16.19 -0.73 8.17
C ARG A 176 14.75 -0.52 7.72
N PRO A 177 13.77 -1.00 8.52
CA PRO A 177 12.37 -0.78 8.20
C PRO A 177 12.05 0.71 8.05
N VAL A 178 11.33 1.06 6.98
CA VAL A 178 10.88 2.44 6.67
C VAL A 178 9.40 2.47 6.35
N ASN A 179 8.78 3.62 6.56
CA ASN A 179 7.38 3.84 6.21
C ASN A 179 7.30 4.39 4.79
N PRO A 180 6.28 3.99 4.00
CA PRO A 180 6.01 4.60 2.71
C PRO A 180 5.44 6.01 2.85
N ASN A 181 5.76 6.90 1.92
CA ASN A 181 5.15 8.23 1.83
C ASN A 181 3.69 8.15 1.39
N GLY A 182 3.36 7.12 0.60
CA GLY A 182 2.03 6.85 0.10
C GLY A 182 1.68 7.65 -1.15
N ALA A 183 0.54 7.29 -1.75
CA ALA A 183 0.04 7.89 -2.97
C ALA A 183 -1.49 8.07 -2.90
N ILE A 184 -2.05 8.84 -3.83
CA ILE A 184 -3.49 9.07 -3.95
C ILE A 184 -4.02 8.20 -5.10
N ALA A 185 -5.09 7.44 -4.83
CA ALA A 185 -5.84 6.74 -5.85
C ALA A 185 -6.94 7.64 -6.40
N THR A 186 -6.98 7.81 -7.72
CA THR A 186 -7.95 8.66 -8.41
C THR A 186 -8.75 7.82 -9.40
N PRO A 187 -10.04 7.55 -9.12
CA PRO A 187 -10.89 6.80 -10.04
C PRO A 187 -11.16 7.57 -11.33
N LEU A 188 -11.40 6.85 -12.43
CA LEU A 188 -11.94 7.39 -13.67
C LEU A 188 -13.48 7.44 -13.61
N ASP A 189 -14.10 8.14 -14.57
CA ASP A 189 -15.55 8.27 -14.67
C ASP A 189 -16.23 6.90 -14.70
N GLY A 190 -17.25 6.70 -13.85
CA GLY A 190 -17.97 5.44 -13.70
C GLY A 190 -17.29 4.40 -12.79
N PHE A 191 -16.24 4.78 -12.09
CA PHE A 191 -15.55 3.95 -11.11
C PHE A 191 -15.36 4.67 -9.79
N ALA A 192 -15.24 3.90 -8.71
CA ALA A 192 -14.84 4.39 -7.39
C ALA A 192 -13.61 3.63 -6.89
N PHE A 193 -12.83 4.28 -6.04
CA PHE A 193 -11.73 3.63 -5.34
C PHE A 193 -12.27 2.61 -4.34
N ASP A 194 -11.68 1.41 -4.37
CA ASP A 194 -12.09 0.30 -3.53
C ASP A 194 -11.14 0.10 -2.35
N TYR A 195 -9.91 -0.31 -2.60
CA TYR A 195 -8.91 -0.56 -1.56
C TYR A 195 -7.48 -0.54 -2.10
N TRP A 196 -6.53 -0.53 -1.17
CA TRP A 196 -5.12 -0.75 -1.43
C TRP A 196 -4.68 -2.15 -0.98
N THR A 197 -3.69 -2.72 -1.69
CA THR A 197 -2.92 -3.88 -1.21
C THR A 197 -1.44 -3.59 -1.29
N ASP A 198 -0.63 -4.31 -0.54
CA ASP A 198 0.80 -4.39 -0.74
C ASP A 198 1.23 -5.79 -1.22
N SER A 199 2.44 -5.90 -1.76
CA SER A 199 2.96 -7.17 -2.28
C SER A 199 3.53 -8.07 -1.19
N GLU A 200 3.74 -7.56 0.01
CA GLU A 200 4.40 -8.28 1.09
C GLU A 200 3.42 -9.00 2.01
N VAL A 201 2.36 -8.32 2.43
CA VAL A 201 1.40 -8.86 3.41
C VAL A 201 -0.03 -8.96 2.88
N ASN A 202 -0.29 -8.60 1.61
CA ASN A 202 -1.61 -8.54 1.00
C ASN A 202 -2.62 -7.73 1.83
N ASP A 203 -2.15 -6.61 2.38
CA ASP A 203 -2.95 -5.76 3.24
C ASP A 203 -4.06 -5.12 2.41
N TYR A 204 -5.31 -5.37 2.79
CA TYR A 204 -6.48 -4.76 2.20
C TYR A 204 -6.90 -3.60 3.07
N THR A 205 -6.76 -2.38 2.59
CA THR A 205 -7.24 -1.22 3.33
C THR A 205 -7.87 -0.20 2.39
N PRO A 206 -9.04 0.34 2.76
CA PRO A 206 -9.61 1.47 2.04
C PRO A 206 -8.85 2.78 2.28
N ASP A 207 -7.84 2.79 3.15
CA ASP A 207 -7.12 3.99 3.52
C ASP A 207 -5.60 3.81 3.46
N MET A 208 -4.95 4.53 2.53
CA MET A 208 -3.50 4.59 2.42
C MET A 208 -2.84 5.06 3.72
N SER A 209 -3.52 5.82 4.57
CA SER A 209 -2.95 6.30 5.84
C SER A 209 -2.58 5.14 6.77
N LYS A 210 -3.30 4.02 6.73
CA LYS A 210 -2.95 2.82 7.49
C LYS A 210 -1.63 2.22 6.97
N MET A 211 -1.47 2.07 5.66
CA MET A 211 -0.23 1.55 5.06
C MET A 211 0.97 2.44 5.39
N LYS A 212 0.77 3.76 5.46
CA LYS A 212 1.82 4.71 5.85
C LYS A 212 2.31 4.54 7.29
N THR A 213 1.57 3.86 8.14
CA THR A 213 2.00 3.53 9.51
C THR A 213 2.76 2.21 9.61
N ASN A 214 2.67 1.37 8.58
CA ASN A 214 3.44 0.13 8.51
C ASN A 214 4.87 0.41 8.11
N THR A 215 5.79 -0.46 8.51
CA THR A 215 7.20 -0.38 8.15
C THR A 215 7.60 -1.57 7.30
N TYR A 216 8.37 -1.30 6.25
CA TYR A 216 8.81 -2.29 5.27
C TYR A 216 10.33 -2.33 5.18
N LEU A 217 10.90 -3.52 5.11
CA LEU A 217 12.33 -3.78 4.96
C LEU A 217 12.70 -4.13 3.51
N VAL A 218 11.74 -4.61 2.74
CA VAL A 218 11.90 -5.08 1.37
C VAL A 218 11.15 -4.17 0.39
N ASP A 219 11.53 -4.26 -0.88
CA ASP A 219 10.86 -3.55 -1.96
C ASP A 219 9.40 -3.97 -2.03
N THR A 220 8.49 -3.01 -2.06
CA THR A 220 7.06 -3.25 -1.96
C THR A 220 6.30 -2.52 -3.06
N THR A 221 5.33 -3.20 -3.66
CA THR A 221 4.43 -2.59 -4.64
C THR A 221 3.05 -2.41 -4.03
N PHE A 222 2.60 -1.16 -3.91
CA PHE A 222 1.26 -0.81 -3.48
C PHE A 222 0.34 -0.72 -4.68
N ILE A 223 -0.79 -1.45 -4.63
CA ILE A 223 -1.72 -1.58 -5.75
C ILE A 223 -3.09 -1.03 -5.34
N ALA A 224 -3.57 -0.01 -6.07
CA ALA A 224 -4.92 0.54 -5.91
C ALA A 224 -5.90 -0.24 -6.78
N TYR A 225 -7.00 -0.66 -6.19
CA TYR A 225 -8.12 -1.29 -6.87
C TYR A 225 -9.30 -0.33 -6.97
N PHE A 226 -10.01 -0.40 -8.08
CA PHE A 226 -11.20 0.39 -8.38
C PHE A 226 -12.31 -0.54 -8.85
N ASP A 227 -13.54 -0.16 -8.59
CA ASP A 227 -14.71 -0.92 -9.02
C ASP A 227 -15.80 0.01 -9.58
N VAL A 228 -16.79 -0.56 -10.26
CA VAL A 228 -17.89 0.17 -10.90
C VAL A 228 -18.63 1.04 -9.89
N ASP A 229 -18.98 2.27 -10.30
CA ASP A 229 -19.77 3.24 -9.56
C ASP A 229 -20.72 3.93 -10.54
N GLU A 230 -21.91 3.36 -10.71
CA GLU A 230 -22.97 3.84 -11.58
C GLU A 230 -24.23 4.26 -10.81
N ILE A 231 -24.31 3.86 -9.51
CA ILE A 231 -25.45 4.20 -8.66
C ILE A 231 -24.99 5.03 -7.46
N GLY A 232 -25.89 5.86 -6.93
CA GLY A 232 -25.57 6.69 -5.78
C GLY A 232 -26.75 7.02 -4.90
N ILE A 233 -26.47 7.46 -3.67
CA ILE A 233 -27.46 7.69 -2.61
C ILE A 233 -28.33 8.91 -2.93
N GLU A 234 -27.75 10.01 -3.37
CA GLU A 234 -28.48 11.25 -3.62
C GLU A 234 -29.18 11.22 -4.97
N VAL A 235 -28.48 10.77 -6.00
CA VAL A 235 -29.01 10.60 -7.35
C VAL A 235 -28.82 9.15 -7.76
N PRO A 236 -29.89 8.34 -7.77
CA PRO A 236 -29.78 6.87 -7.84
C PRO A 236 -29.14 6.28 -9.11
N ASN A 237 -28.86 7.05 -10.12
CA ASN A 237 -28.23 6.62 -11.37
C ASN A 237 -27.00 7.48 -11.71
N GLU A 238 -26.38 8.09 -10.71
CA GLU A 238 -25.14 8.88 -10.85
C GLU A 238 -24.12 8.38 -9.83
N PRO A 239 -22.83 8.33 -10.20
CA PRO A 239 -21.74 7.95 -9.31
C PRO A 239 -21.70 8.78 -8.01
N ASP A 240 -21.35 8.15 -6.89
CA ASP A 240 -21.24 8.85 -5.60
C ASP A 240 -19.89 8.61 -4.89
N GLY A 241 -18.96 7.94 -5.54
CA GLY A 241 -17.63 7.63 -5.02
C GLY A 241 -17.57 6.33 -4.20
N VAL A 242 -18.65 5.55 -4.17
CA VAL A 242 -18.71 4.25 -3.49
C VAL A 242 -18.94 3.14 -4.52
N PRO A 243 -18.10 2.09 -4.57
CA PRO A 243 -18.33 0.98 -5.47
C PRO A 243 -19.72 0.37 -5.33
N ASP A 244 -20.41 0.14 -6.46
CA ASP A 244 -21.79 -0.41 -6.51
C ASP A 244 -21.98 -1.71 -5.74
N LYS A 245 -20.94 -2.53 -5.67
CA LYS A 245 -20.96 -3.79 -4.89
C LYS A 245 -21.19 -3.58 -3.39
N TYR A 246 -20.95 -2.38 -2.88
CA TYR A 246 -21.21 -2.00 -1.49
C TYR A 246 -22.50 -1.23 -1.31
N GLN A 247 -23.37 -1.24 -2.33
CA GLN A 247 -24.63 -0.52 -2.33
C GLN A 247 -25.79 -1.44 -2.70
N ILE A 248 -26.95 -1.17 -2.12
CA ILE A 248 -28.23 -1.83 -2.45
C ILE A 248 -29.18 -0.77 -2.96
N LYS A 249 -29.70 -1.00 -4.17
CA LYS A 249 -30.71 -0.15 -4.81
C LYS A 249 -32.09 -0.76 -4.64
N PHE A 250 -33.00 0.03 -4.07
CA PHE A 250 -34.42 -0.33 -3.96
C PHE A 250 -35.23 0.51 -4.94
N GLN A 251 -36.08 -0.15 -5.72
CA GLN A 251 -36.97 0.48 -6.69
C GLN A 251 -38.43 0.15 -6.38
N TYR A 252 -39.32 1.12 -6.59
CA TYR A 252 -40.75 0.96 -6.35
C TYR A 252 -41.49 1.28 -7.64
N VAL A 253 -42.19 0.29 -8.19
CA VAL A 253 -42.89 0.41 -9.48
C VAL A 253 -44.34 -0.01 -9.36
N SER A 254 -45.16 0.46 -10.27
CA SER A 254 -46.53 -0.06 -10.43
C SER A 254 -46.53 -1.25 -11.39
N GLU A 255 -47.32 -2.32 -11.11
CA GLU A 255 -47.54 -3.40 -12.06
C GLU A 255 -48.22 -2.94 -13.35
N ASP A 256 -49.12 -1.94 -13.23
CA ASP A 256 -49.84 -1.33 -14.35
C ASP A 256 -50.27 0.10 -13.97
N THR A 257 -49.70 1.08 -14.65
CA THR A 257 -49.97 2.50 -14.40
C THR A 257 -51.42 2.93 -14.71
N ASN A 258 -52.22 2.11 -15.43
CA ASN A 258 -53.65 2.33 -15.62
C ASN A 258 -54.49 1.87 -14.44
N ARG A 259 -53.91 1.07 -13.53
CA ARG A 259 -54.57 0.56 -12.32
C ARG A 259 -54.21 1.34 -11.08
N GLY A 260 -53.00 1.93 -11.08
CA GLY A 260 -52.53 2.76 -10.01
C GLY A 260 -51.07 3.24 -10.22
N THR A 261 -50.68 4.21 -9.47
CA THR A 261 -49.36 4.85 -9.58
C THR A 261 -48.61 4.77 -8.26
N VAL A 262 -47.28 4.79 -8.34
CA VAL A 262 -46.37 4.93 -7.22
C VAL A 262 -45.72 6.29 -7.32
N SER A 263 -45.62 7.02 -6.22
CA SER A 263 -45.01 8.33 -6.12
C SER A 263 -44.17 8.48 -4.83
N GLY A 264 -43.42 9.54 -4.70
CA GLY A 264 -42.50 9.73 -3.59
C GLY A 264 -41.07 9.36 -4.00
N ARG A 265 -40.26 8.83 -3.10
CA ARG A 265 -38.91 8.36 -3.40
C ARG A 265 -38.97 6.96 -4.03
N VAL A 266 -39.24 6.90 -5.32
CA VAL A 266 -39.45 5.64 -6.07
C VAL A 266 -38.15 4.87 -6.33
N THR A 267 -37.02 5.45 -6.03
CA THR A 267 -35.71 4.78 -6.02
C THR A 267 -34.91 5.31 -4.84
N GLU A 268 -34.29 4.43 -4.12
CA GLU A 268 -33.35 4.73 -3.03
C GLU A 268 -32.15 3.80 -3.08
N VAL A 269 -30.99 4.30 -2.66
CA VAL A 269 -29.74 3.53 -2.56
C VAL A 269 -29.27 3.58 -1.12
N LYS A 270 -28.78 2.48 -0.61
CA LYS A 270 -28.17 2.36 0.72
C LYS A 270 -26.76 1.83 0.59
N THR A 271 -25.79 2.50 1.20
CA THR A 271 -24.45 1.94 1.41
C THR A 271 -24.51 0.92 2.55
N VAL A 272 -23.98 -0.28 2.29
CA VAL A 272 -24.27 -1.48 3.11
C VAL A 272 -22.99 -2.25 3.45
N TYR A 273 -21.98 -1.55 3.93
CA TYR A 273 -20.77 -2.22 4.41
C TYR A 273 -20.34 -1.71 5.78
N GLU A 274 -19.59 -2.53 6.47
CA GLU A 274 -18.74 -2.09 7.59
C GLU A 274 -17.29 -2.48 7.31
N ILE A 275 -16.35 -1.76 7.91
CA ILE A 275 -14.94 -2.14 7.89
C ILE A 275 -14.71 -3.11 9.03
N VAL A 276 -14.25 -4.31 8.69
CA VAL A 276 -13.98 -5.40 9.62
C VAL A 276 -12.51 -5.74 9.55
N THR A 277 -11.86 -5.84 10.70
CA THR A 277 -10.49 -6.35 10.77
C THR A 277 -10.54 -7.88 10.82
N GLY A 278 -9.96 -8.54 9.80
CA GLY A 278 -9.88 -9.99 9.72
C GLY A 278 -8.93 -10.61 10.75
N GLU A 279 -8.92 -11.95 10.81
CA GLU A 279 -7.99 -12.70 11.68
C GLU A 279 -6.51 -12.48 11.27
N ASP A 280 -6.27 -12.11 10.03
CA ASP A 280 -4.98 -11.74 9.45
C ASP A 280 -4.52 -10.31 9.84
N GLY A 281 -5.37 -9.56 10.57
CA GLY A 281 -5.12 -8.17 10.96
C GLY A 281 -5.44 -7.15 9.87
N ASN A 282 -5.91 -7.58 8.71
CA ASN A 282 -6.23 -6.71 7.58
C ASN A 282 -7.66 -6.21 7.67
N ASP A 283 -7.88 -4.94 7.28
CA ASP A 283 -9.22 -4.37 7.20
C ASP A 283 -9.81 -4.64 5.82
N HIS A 284 -11.05 -5.12 5.79
CA HIS A 284 -11.82 -5.29 4.58
C HIS A 284 -13.24 -4.79 4.76
N ARG A 285 -13.92 -4.50 3.65
CA ARG A 285 -15.33 -4.13 3.67
C ARG A 285 -16.18 -5.39 3.62
N GLU A 286 -17.02 -5.57 4.63
CA GLU A 286 -17.99 -6.67 4.68
C GLU A 286 -19.40 -6.13 4.43
N LEU A 287 -20.12 -6.76 3.48
CA LEU A 287 -21.51 -6.39 3.18
C LEU A 287 -22.43 -6.70 4.36
N LYS A 288 -23.32 -5.76 4.68
CA LYS A 288 -24.36 -5.90 5.69
C LYS A 288 -25.74 -5.84 5.04
N PRO A 289 -26.75 -6.55 5.56
CA PRO A 289 -28.13 -6.37 5.14
C PRO A 289 -28.59 -4.94 5.39
N ALA A 290 -29.47 -4.44 4.52
CA ALA A 290 -30.11 -3.15 4.70
C ALA A 290 -31.62 -3.22 4.59
N SER A 291 -32.31 -2.37 5.34
CA SER A 291 -33.74 -2.14 5.24
C SER A 291 -33.99 -0.84 4.46
N PRO A 292 -34.93 -0.85 3.50
CA PRO A 292 -35.28 0.36 2.77
C PRO A 292 -36.13 1.33 3.63
N ASP A 293 -36.06 2.64 3.32
CA ASP A 293 -36.93 3.63 3.95
C ASP A 293 -38.37 3.55 3.44
N ALA A 294 -38.56 3.06 2.22
CA ALA A 294 -39.84 2.88 1.55
C ALA A 294 -40.77 4.11 1.65
N ASN A 295 -40.20 5.31 1.42
CA ASN A 295 -40.93 6.58 1.44
C ASN A 295 -41.70 6.79 0.15
N VAL A 296 -42.68 5.93 -0.08
CA VAL A 296 -43.53 5.88 -1.29
C VAL A 296 -44.99 5.91 -0.95
N THR A 297 -45.79 6.47 -1.87
CA THR A 297 -47.23 6.52 -1.80
C THR A 297 -47.80 5.81 -3.02
N VAL A 298 -48.77 4.91 -2.78
CA VAL A 298 -49.51 4.23 -3.84
C VAL A 298 -50.87 4.90 -4.00
N SER A 299 -51.22 5.24 -5.22
CA SER A 299 -52.54 5.80 -5.58
C SER A 299 -53.23 4.87 -6.56
N SER A 300 -54.38 4.36 -6.16
CA SER A 300 -55.24 3.51 -7.00
C SER A 300 -56.03 4.35 -8.01
N LEU A 301 -56.27 3.82 -9.21
CA LEU A 301 -57.04 4.49 -10.28
C LEU A 301 -58.30 3.73 -10.66
N GLY A 302 -59.38 4.46 -10.93
CA GLY A 302 -60.66 3.93 -11.38
C GLY A 302 -61.25 2.93 -10.38
N SER A 303 -61.59 1.75 -10.87
CA SER A 303 -62.18 0.66 -10.06
C SER A 303 -61.10 -0.30 -9.47
N TYR A 304 -59.90 0.10 -9.35
CA TYR A 304 -58.84 -0.71 -8.76
C TYR A 304 -58.52 -0.25 -7.34
N LEU A 305 -58.07 -1.18 -6.51
CA LEU A 305 -57.55 -0.93 -5.17
C LEU A 305 -56.15 -1.53 -5.06
N PHE A 306 -55.30 -0.87 -4.33
CA PHE A 306 -53.99 -1.42 -3.96
C PHE A 306 -54.20 -2.74 -3.21
N ASN A 307 -53.47 -3.76 -3.58
CA ASN A 307 -53.52 -5.08 -2.99
C ASN A 307 -52.36 -5.32 -2.05
N ASN A 308 -51.16 -5.33 -2.57
CA ASN A 308 -49.92 -5.56 -1.84
C ASN A 308 -48.74 -5.12 -2.69
N TRP A 309 -47.56 -5.07 -2.08
CA TRP A 309 -46.29 -5.03 -2.77
C TRP A 309 -45.76 -6.45 -2.98
N THR A 310 -44.93 -6.68 -3.99
CA THR A 310 -44.14 -7.89 -4.17
C THR A 310 -42.74 -7.60 -4.68
N ASP A 311 -41.78 -8.36 -4.22
CA ASP A 311 -40.39 -8.40 -4.75
C ASP A 311 -40.20 -9.51 -5.80
N GLY A 312 -41.27 -10.16 -6.21
CA GLY A 312 -41.26 -11.31 -7.11
C GLY A 312 -41.23 -12.66 -6.39
N SER A 313 -40.78 -12.72 -5.15
CA SER A 313 -40.75 -13.94 -4.32
C SER A 313 -41.67 -13.88 -3.13
N ARG A 314 -41.87 -12.72 -2.55
CA ARG A 314 -42.68 -12.48 -1.34
C ARG A 314 -43.62 -11.29 -1.54
N GLY A 315 -44.77 -11.35 -0.88
CA GLY A 315 -45.74 -10.25 -0.77
C GLY A 315 -45.61 -9.51 0.54
N TYR A 316 -45.83 -8.18 0.50
CA TYR A 316 -45.81 -7.26 1.63
C TYR A 316 -47.13 -6.48 1.63
N ALA A 317 -47.87 -6.48 2.73
CA ALA A 317 -49.17 -5.86 2.79
C ALA A 317 -49.13 -4.32 2.64
N ASN A 318 -48.03 -3.71 3.10
CA ASN A 318 -47.82 -2.27 3.07
C ASN A 318 -46.31 -1.94 3.09
N ALA A 319 -45.97 -0.65 3.03
CA ALA A 319 -44.59 -0.18 3.08
C ALA A 319 -43.89 -0.42 4.44
N ASP A 320 -44.65 -0.53 5.54
CA ASP A 320 -44.05 -0.82 6.86
C ASP A 320 -43.46 -2.22 6.94
N GLU A 321 -44.10 -3.19 6.27
CA GLU A 321 -43.53 -4.55 6.18
C GLU A 321 -42.24 -4.59 5.34
N ILE A 322 -42.15 -3.72 4.32
CA ILE A 322 -40.95 -3.58 3.52
C ILE A 322 -39.82 -2.96 4.40
N ARG A 323 -40.13 -1.90 5.18
CA ARG A 323 -39.19 -1.25 6.10
C ARG A 323 -38.64 -2.18 7.17
N ALA A 324 -39.47 -3.17 7.58
CA ALA A 324 -39.10 -4.16 8.59
C ALA A 324 -38.28 -5.34 8.04
N ALA A 325 -38.13 -5.44 6.72
CA ALA A 325 -37.40 -6.53 6.07
C ALA A 325 -35.96 -6.09 5.77
N GLU A 326 -35.03 -7.05 5.80
CA GLU A 326 -33.63 -6.86 5.48
C GLU A 326 -33.30 -7.53 4.14
N PHE A 327 -32.47 -6.86 3.35
CA PHE A 327 -32.07 -7.27 2.01
C PHE A 327 -30.54 -7.23 1.87
N THR A 328 -30.01 -8.20 1.15
CA THR A 328 -28.58 -8.32 0.84
C THR A 328 -28.26 -8.01 -0.63
N GLN A 329 -29.29 -7.66 -1.42
CA GLN A 329 -29.14 -7.35 -2.85
C GLN A 329 -30.19 -6.33 -3.31
N SER A 330 -29.89 -5.66 -4.42
CA SER A 330 -30.81 -4.70 -5.04
C SER A 330 -32.16 -5.36 -5.36
N THR A 331 -33.24 -4.67 -5.02
CA THR A 331 -34.60 -5.24 -5.04
C THR A 331 -35.61 -4.26 -5.65
N THR A 332 -36.48 -4.77 -6.50
CA THR A 332 -37.58 -4.02 -7.06
C THR A 332 -38.91 -4.45 -6.41
N PHE A 333 -39.60 -3.51 -5.79
CA PHE A 333 -40.93 -3.74 -5.23
C PHE A 333 -42.00 -3.28 -6.23
N THR A 334 -42.89 -4.19 -6.58
CA THR A 334 -43.99 -3.94 -7.52
C THR A 334 -45.31 -3.82 -6.78
N ALA A 335 -45.95 -2.65 -6.88
CA ALA A 335 -47.30 -2.44 -6.34
C ALA A 335 -48.33 -3.17 -7.21
N GLN A 336 -49.08 -4.11 -6.59
CA GLN A 336 -50.12 -4.88 -7.23
C GLN A 336 -51.49 -4.31 -6.93
N PHE A 337 -52.40 -4.39 -7.90
CA PHE A 337 -53.73 -3.83 -7.80
C PHE A 337 -54.77 -4.91 -8.09
N ARG A 338 -55.89 -4.91 -7.32
CA ARG A 338 -57.05 -5.78 -7.53
C ARG A 338 -58.21 -4.96 -8.02
N PHE A 339 -59.04 -5.54 -8.90
CA PHE A 339 -60.27 -4.93 -9.35
C PHE A 339 -61.29 -4.89 -8.20
N ASN A 340 -61.79 -3.71 -7.87
CA ASN A 340 -62.87 -3.50 -6.91
C ASN A 340 -64.22 -3.51 -7.68
N GLY A 341 -64.59 -4.67 -8.20
CA GLY A 341 -65.91 -4.84 -8.83
C GLY A 341 -67.00 -4.57 -7.82
N GLY A 342 -67.53 -3.34 -7.87
CA GLY A 342 -68.79 -3.08 -7.16
C GLY A 342 -69.80 -4.15 -7.56
N GLY A 343 -70.34 -4.89 -6.55
CA GLY A 343 -71.37 -5.84 -6.77
C GLY A 343 -72.50 -5.17 -7.53
N GLY A 344 -72.62 -5.49 -8.83
CA GLY A 344 -73.74 -5.07 -9.63
C GLY A 344 -74.96 -5.69 -9.04
N THR A 345 -75.78 -4.87 -8.43
CA THR A 345 -77.17 -5.22 -8.22
C THR A 345 -77.81 -5.38 -9.59
N GLY A 346 -77.88 -6.65 -10.10
CA GLY A 346 -78.64 -6.98 -11.25
C GLY A 346 -80.18 -6.83 -10.88
N PRO A 347 -80.98 -6.21 -11.79
CA PRO A 347 -82.42 -6.08 -11.51
C PRO A 347 -83.16 -7.43 -11.57
N GLY A 348 -83.88 -7.66 -10.53
CA GLY A 348 -84.96 -8.54 -10.23
C GLY A 348 -85.42 -9.61 -11.19
N GLY A 349 -85.58 -10.83 -10.69
CA GLY A 349 -86.42 -11.89 -11.17
C GLY A 349 -86.97 -12.66 -9.98
N GLY A 350 -88.22 -12.49 -9.70
CA GLY A 350 -88.96 -13.05 -8.57
C GLY A 350 -89.17 -14.57 -8.66
N GLY A 351 -89.29 -15.21 -7.51
CA GLY A 351 -89.76 -16.63 -7.40
C GLY A 351 -89.67 -17.12 -5.95
N GLY A 352 -90.85 -17.33 -5.34
CA GLY A 352 -91.11 -17.47 -3.93
C GLY A 352 -90.72 -18.76 -3.23
N GLY A 353 -90.64 -18.62 -1.92
CA GLY A 353 -91.00 -19.46 -0.80
C GLY A 353 -90.20 -20.71 -0.46
N PRO A 354 -90.42 -21.30 0.73
CA PRO A 354 -90.18 -20.68 2.03
C PRO A 354 -89.30 -21.55 2.98
N SER A 355 -88.93 -20.95 4.06
CA SER A 355 -88.77 -21.56 5.41
C SER A 355 -87.57 -22.48 5.72
N GLY A 356 -86.77 -22.12 6.67
CA GLY A 356 -85.84 -22.95 7.41
C GLY A 356 -84.92 -22.16 8.31
N ASN A 357 -85.34 -22.02 9.58
CA ASN A 357 -84.53 -21.52 10.67
C ASN A 357 -83.19 -22.22 10.81
N THR A 358 -82.15 -21.51 11.09
CA THR A 358 -81.34 -21.75 12.29
C THR A 358 -80.36 -20.58 12.55
N GLU A 359 -80.28 -20.30 13.83
CA GLU A 359 -79.52 -19.24 14.49
C GLU A 359 -78.02 -19.33 14.31
N GLY A 360 -77.33 -18.17 14.41
CA GLY A 360 -75.87 -18.16 14.61
C GLY A 360 -75.21 -16.83 14.39
N ASN A 361 -75.44 -15.90 15.25
CA ASN A 361 -74.55 -14.95 15.86
C ASN A 361 -73.27 -14.43 15.09
N GLY A 362 -73.11 -13.09 15.05
CA GLY A 362 -71.81 -12.46 14.85
C GLY A 362 -71.83 -11.19 13.98
N ARG A 363 -72.57 -10.16 14.42
CA ARG A 363 -72.42 -8.82 13.87
C ARG A 363 -71.07 -8.27 14.29
N TYR A 364 -70.20 -8.03 13.36
CA TYR A 364 -69.12 -7.04 13.52
C TYR A 364 -69.36 -5.89 12.55
N ASN A 365 -69.66 -4.75 13.12
CA ASN A 365 -69.87 -3.52 12.39
C ASN A 365 -68.60 -2.66 12.57
N PRO A 366 -67.78 -2.42 11.55
CA PRO A 366 -66.72 -1.44 11.71
C PRO A 366 -67.30 -0.07 11.40
N SER A 367 -67.32 0.74 12.43
CA SER A 367 -67.57 2.16 12.35
C SER A 367 -66.54 2.86 11.45
N THR A 368 -67.04 3.58 10.46
CA THR A 368 -66.33 4.56 9.68
C THR A 368 -65.75 5.64 10.59
N VAL A 369 -64.44 5.64 10.77
CA VAL A 369 -63.70 6.86 11.20
C VAL A 369 -62.92 7.31 9.98
N GLY A 370 -63.30 8.46 9.45
CA GLY A 370 -62.61 9.15 8.38
C GLY A 370 -61.22 9.64 8.86
N PRO A 371 -60.24 9.68 7.98
CA PRO A 371 -58.95 10.19 8.34
C PRO A 371 -59.03 11.72 8.48
N GLY A 372 -58.82 12.19 9.70
CA GLY A 372 -58.51 13.59 9.97
C GLY A 372 -57.09 13.87 9.47
N THR A 373 -57.00 14.63 8.42
CA THR A 373 -55.76 15.27 7.97
C THR A 373 -55.35 16.34 8.96
N THR A 374 -54.36 16.09 9.81
CA THR A 374 -53.69 17.13 10.57
C THR A 374 -52.57 17.66 9.69
N THR A 375 -52.75 18.84 9.16
CA THR A 375 -51.68 19.59 8.49
C THR A 375 -50.79 20.22 9.57
N ILE A 376 -49.58 19.75 9.73
CA ILE A 376 -48.55 20.37 10.60
C ILE A 376 -47.88 21.42 9.76
N THR A 377 -48.09 22.70 10.13
CA THR A 377 -47.35 23.82 9.55
C THR A 377 -45.98 23.95 10.19
N PRO A 378 -44.97 24.53 9.49
CA PRO A 378 -43.59 24.62 10.00
C PRO A 378 -43.39 25.46 11.27
N GLU A 379 -44.43 26.09 11.79
CA GLU A 379 -44.39 26.97 12.97
C GLU A 379 -44.62 26.24 14.31
N ASP A 380 -44.99 24.95 14.29
CA ASP A 380 -45.36 24.22 15.52
C ASP A 380 -44.24 23.32 16.08
N VAL A 381 -42.99 23.47 15.61
CA VAL A 381 -41.83 22.70 16.17
C VAL A 381 -41.12 23.59 17.18
N PRO A 382 -41.10 23.27 18.47
CA PRO A 382 -40.28 24.02 19.43
C PRO A 382 -38.80 23.81 19.11
N LEU A 383 -38.12 24.88 18.70
CA LEU A 383 -36.66 24.91 18.59
C LEU A 383 -36.06 24.85 20.01
N ALA A 384 -35.47 23.73 20.35
CA ALA A 384 -34.59 23.64 21.50
C ALA A 384 -33.33 24.52 21.24
N PRO A 385 -32.91 25.34 22.21
CA PRO A 385 -31.70 26.15 22.03
C PRO A 385 -30.47 25.24 21.86
N LEU A 386 -29.65 25.57 20.87
CA LEU A 386 -28.32 24.99 20.67
C LEU A 386 -27.48 25.21 21.94
N PRO A 387 -26.76 24.20 22.42
CA PRO A 387 -25.81 24.39 23.51
C PRO A 387 -24.67 25.29 23.01
N GLU A 388 -24.41 26.37 23.75
CA GLU A 388 -23.24 27.22 23.53
C GLU A 388 -21.98 26.39 23.71
N SER A 389 -21.12 26.36 22.70
CA SER A 389 -19.80 25.73 22.77
C SER A 389 -18.96 26.45 23.82
N PRO A 390 -18.42 25.76 24.82
CA PRO A 390 -17.34 26.34 25.60
C PRO A 390 -16.07 26.32 24.77
N VAL A 391 -15.62 27.50 24.39
CA VAL A 391 -14.26 27.72 23.88
C VAL A 391 -13.36 27.71 25.11
N ASP A 392 -12.75 26.59 25.43
CA ASP A 392 -11.60 26.56 26.32
C ASP A 392 -10.51 25.71 25.67
N VAL A 393 -9.67 26.39 24.91
CA VAL A 393 -8.45 25.80 24.34
C VAL A 393 -7.38 25.91 25.42
N THR A 394 -7.25 24.88 26.25
CA THR A 394 -6.08 24.72 27.09
C THR A 394 -4.92 24.23 26.21
N LEU A 395 -3.98 25.14 25.97
CA LEU A 395 -2.64 24.80 25.49
C LEU A 395 -2.00 23.85 26.51
N ILE A 396 -1.80 22.61 26.11
CA ILE A 396 -0.97 21.65 26.85
C ILE A 396 0.49 21.99 26.51
N ASP A 397 1.20 22.50 27.50
CA ASP A 397 2.64 22.72 27.48
C ASP A 397 3.36 21.34 27.41
N ASP A 398 4.27 21.17 26.43
CA ASP A 398 5.05 19.95 26.19
C ASP A 398 6.16 19.72 27.25
N GLY A 399 5.82 19.82 28.53
CA GLY A 399 6.68 19.53 29.67
C GLY A 399 6.58 18.08 30.12
N GLU A 400 7.60 17.29 29.77
CA GLU A 400 8.05 16.04 30.41
C GLU A 400 6.98 15.00 30.78
N VAL A 401 6.71 14.08 29.83
CA VAL A 401 6.04 12.81 30.14
C VAL A 401 7.10 11.81 30.65
N PRO A 402 6.97 11.27 31.90
CA PRO A 402 7.89 10.24 32.37
C PRO A 402 7.67 8.95 31.58
N LEU A 403 8.69 8.51 30.84
CA LEU A 403 8.73 7.21 30.18
C LEU A 403 8.74 6.09 31.23
N ALA A 404 7.62 5.43 31.42
CA ALA A 404 7.59 4.17 32.15
C ALA A 404 8.22 3.06 31.28
N PRO A 405 9.04 2.13 31.87
CA PRO A 405 9.63 1.06 31.09
C PRO A 405 8.57 0.10 30.58
N LEU A 406 8.58 -0.17 29.26
CA LEU A 406 7.72 -1.13 28.59
C LEU A 406 7.90 -2.54 29.17
N PRO A 407 6.82 -3.32 29.40
CA PRO A 407 6.93 -4.71 29.81
C PRO A 407 7.56 -5.53 28.68
N LYS A 408 8.59 -6.31 29.00
CA LYS A 408 9.22 -7.30 28.12
C LYS A 408 8.23 -8.43 27.84
N THR A 409 7.43 -8.31 26.78
CA THR A 409 6.73 -9.47 26.21
C THR A 409 7.66 -10.15 25.22
N GLY A 410 7.80 -11.49 25.40
CA GLY A 410 8.83 -12.32 24.79
C GLY A 410 8.84 -12.26 23.26
N GLN A 411 9.93 -11.73 22.75
CA GLN A 411 10.36 -11.98 21.37
C GLN A 411 10.93 -13.42 21.32
N THR A 412 10.18 -14.35 20.75
CA THR A 412 10.75 -15.54 20.16
C THR A 412 11.59 -15.08 18.97
N SER A 413 12.90 -15.22 19.11
CA SER A 413 13.85 -14.66 18.16
C SER A 413 13.62 -15.23 16.75
N MET A 414 13.50 -14.34 15.75
CA MET A 414 13.48 -14.66 14.31
C MET A 414 14.65 -15.58 13.87
N ARG A 415 15.72 -15.64 14.64
CA ARG A 415 16.86 -16.54 14.41
C ARG A 415 16.50 -18.02 14.45
N THR A 416 15.53 -18.45 15.28
CA THR A 416 15.11 -19.86 15.38
C THR A 416 14.25 -20.29 14.19
N THR A 417 13.43 -19.40 13.65
CA THR A 417 12.59 -19.70 12.46
C THR A 417 13.41 -19.76 11.18
N LEU A 418 14.40 -18.86 11.02
CA LEU A 418 15.30 -18.86 9.87
C LEU A 418 16.21 -20.09 9.86
N THR A 419 16.68 -20.54 11.04
CA THR A 419 17.53 -21.75 11.16
C THR A 419 16.75 -23.03 10.83
N MET A 420 15.45 -23.10 11.16
CA MET A 420 14.59 -24.22 10.78
C MET A 420 14.26 -24.24 9.29
N MET A 421 14.06 -23.09 8.63
CA MET A 421 13.83 -23.03 7.18
C MET A 421 15.10 -23.39 6.38
N LEU A 422 16.27 -22.92 6.79
CA LEU A 422 17.54 -23.28 6.12
C LEU A 422 17.88 -24.77 6.28
N SER A 423 17.60 -25.37 7.44
CA SER A 423 17.82 -26.80 7.64
C SER A 423 16.86 -27.68 6.80
N GLY A 424 15.61 -27.22 6.60
CA GLY A 424 14.64 -27.90 5.73
C GLY A 424 15.06 -27.91 4.26
N ILE A 425 15.61 -26.80 3.75
CA ILE A 425 16.10 -26.71 2.36
C ILE A 425 17.34 -27.61 2.15
N PHE A 426 18.25 -27.70 3.13
CA PHE A 426 19.43 -28.52 3.02
C PHE A 426 19.10 -30.03 2.98
N VAL A 427 18.08 -30.45 3.73
CA VAL A 427 17.59 -31.86 3.72
C VAL A 427 16.92 -32.19 2.38
N ALA A 428 16.14 -31.23 1.80
CA ALA A 428 15.49 -31.43 0.51
C ALA A 428 16.49 -31.51 -0.65
N VAL A 429 17.54 -30.71 -0.66
CA VAL A 429 18.57 -30.70 -1.70
C VAL A 429 19.43 -31.97 -1.62
N THR A 430 19.76 -32.47 -0.42
CA THR A 430 20.51 -33.74 -0.25
C THR A 430 19.68 -34.96 -0.62
N ALA A 431 18.36 -34.95 -0.37
CA ALA A 431 17.47 -36.04 -0.79
C ALA A 431 17.32 -36.12 -2.33
N LEU A 432 17.22 -34.95 -3.00
CA LEU A 432 17.14 -34.90 -4.47
C LEU A 432 18.44 -35.30 -5.16
N SER A 433 19.60 -34.94 -4.59
CA SER A 433 20.89 -35.36 -5.14
C SER A 433 21.21 -36.87 -4.93
N LYS A 434 20.66 -37.48 -3.87
CA LYS A 434 20.78 -38.91 -3.65
C LYS A 434 19.91 -39.73 -4.62
N LYS A 435 18.68 -39.26 -4.89
CA LYS A 435 17.77 -39.88 -5.86
C LYS A 435 18.33 -39.85 -7.30
N ARG A 436 18.99 -38.75 -7.69
CA ARG A 436 19.62 -38.62 -9.02
C ARG A 436 20.83 -39.54 -9.22
N LYS A 437 21.54 -39.94 -8.16
CA LYS A 437 22.65 -40.87 -8.21
C LYS A 437 22.20 -42.33 -8.26
N GLU A 438 20.99 -42.65 -7.82
CA GLU A 438 20.43 -44.01 -7.89
C GLU A 438 19.75 -44.28 -9.25
N GLU A 439 19.39 -43.25 -10.03
CA GLU A 439 18.84 -43.40 -11.38
C GLU A 439 19.91 -43.49 -12.47
N ASP A 440 21.18 -43.12 -12.18
CA ASP A 440 22.32 -43.19 -13.10
C ASP A 440 23.26 -44.40 -12.83
N SER A 441 22.86 -45.36 -11.98
CA SER A 441 23.53 -46.64 -11.69
C SER A 441 22.66 -47.79 -12.17
#